data_86345543b119b5e2d6b3db406a3c047f
#
_entry.id   86345543b119b5e2d6b3db406a3c047f
#
_cell.length_a   1.000
_cell.length_b   1.000
_cell.length_c   1.000
_cell.angle_alpha   90.00
_cell.angle_beta   90.00
_cell.angle_gamma   90.00
#
_symmetry.space_group_name_H-M   'P 1'
#
loop_
_entity.id
_entity.type
_entity.pdbx_description
1 polymer ?
#
loop_
_entity_poly.entity_id
_entity_poly.type
_entity_poly.pdbx_seq_one_letter_code
_entity_poly.pdbx_strand_id
1 'polypeptide(L)'
;MNTQQLKAILGAGLATLALTMTASAEPAQGRVIESADDFAVLSTRERVEPENRMVRERLETLLPRLMAETDLDMWLVINREYAEDPVYFTLVPQPSFAARRTTMLVFHRKADGTVDRLSVNRYPLGEPYQSAWAGGDLDAQWKALGELIVSRNPKRIGVNVSREWPVADGLTAALHDRLREVLPTEFAARLVPAESLVIRWLETRSQSELAVYPHIVGIARGVIAEAFSSRVITPGVTSTQDVAWYIRQRFESLGLPIWFFPDVNRQRQGVPCEADSPFCGGSGVIEPGDVLHTDVGICYLKLCTDTQEMGYVPRLGEVEVPAGLQAAMQTGNRWQDFLTGNFATGRSGNDVLSRTRAAAQKAGINASVYTHALGMFGHAPGPTIGMWDNQGPTAVQGDWPLYASTVYAIEGNIKQAIPEWGGQFVQMKLEQSALFDGERVIYLAGRQTSWHVVR
;
A
#
# COMPACT_ATOMS: atom_id res chain seq x y z
N MET A 1 -19.64 6.44 -3.73
CA MET A 1 -20.36 5.93 -2.53
C MET A 1 -20.61 7.09 -1.59
N ASN A 2 -21.84 7.31 -1.15
CA ASN A 2 -22.16 8.42 -0.25
C ASN A 2 -21.83 8.08 1.22
N THR A 3 -21.90 9.11 2.11
CA THR A 3 -21.53 8.97 3.53
C THR A 3 -22.36 7.90 4.26
N GLN A 4 -23.64 7.73 3.92
CA GLN A 4 -24.49 6.72 4.56
C GLN A 4 -24.11 5.30 4.11
N GLN A 5 -23.78 5.10 2.84
CA GLN A 5 -23.31 3.82 2.32
C GLN A 5 -21.94 3.45 2.90
N LEU A 6 -21.02 4.42 3.02
CA LEU A 6 -19.73 4.22 3.65
C LEU A 6 -19.89 3.85 5.14
N LYS A 7 -20.75 4.56 5.88
CA LYS A 7 -21.05 4.24 7.28
C LYS A 7 -21.73 2.89 7.44
N ALA A 8 -22.58 2.47 6.51
CA ALA A 8 -23.23 1.16 6.55
C ALA A 8 -22.23 0.01 6.37
N ILE A 9 -21.31 0.10 5.41
CA ILE A 9 -20.23 -0.88 5.21
C ILE A 9 -19.36 -0.94 6.47
N LEU A 10 -19.00 0.21 7.00
CA LEU A 10 -18.18 0.34 8.20
C LEU A 10 -18.95 -0.03 9.49
N GLY A 11 -20.30 -0.03 9.48
CA GLY A 11 -21.19 -0.32 10.62
C GLY A 11 -21.71 -1.75 10.70
N ALA A 12 -21.66 -2.52 9.64
CA ALA A 12 -22.15 -3.89 9.62
C ALA A 12 -21.25 -4.80 10.50
N GLY A 13 -21.72 -5.07 11.70
CA GLY A 13 -21.22 -6.20 12.49
C GLY A 13 -21.51 -7.50 11.76
N LEU A 14 -20.69 -8.54 11.98
CA LEU A 14 -20.76 -9.89 11.45
C LEU A 14 -22.18 -10.49 11.35
N ALA A 15 -22.96 -10.01 10.42
CA ALA A 15 -23.99 -10.81 9.79
C ALA A 15 -23.31 -11.40 8.57
N THR A 16 -23.19 -12.71 8.55
CA THR A 16 -22.72 -13.55 7.45
C THR A 16 -23.47 -13.16 6.17
N LEU A 17 -23.02 -12.11 5.48
CA LEU A 17 -23.30 -11.94 4.08
C LEU A 17 -22.22 -12.71 3.34
N ALA A 18 -22.44 -14.02 3.21
CA ALA A 18 -21.89 -14.75 2.09
C ALA A 18 -22.50 -14.09 0.84
N LEU A 19 -21.89 -13.03 0.33
CA LEU A 19 -22.06 -12.67 -1.05
C LEU A 19 -21.46 -13.83 -1.85
N THR A 20 -22.32 -14.77 -2.23
CA THR A 20 -22.08 -15.58 -3.39
C THR A 20 -21.96 -14.59 -4.56
N MET A 21 -20.76 -14.17 -4.86
CA MET A 21 -20.41 -13.58 -6.14
C MET A 21 -20.60 -14.71 -7.16
N THR A 22 -21.82 -14.86 -7.67
CA THR A 22 -22.07 -15.64 -8.88
C THR A 22 -21.28 -14.96 -9.99
N ALA A 23 -20.28 -15.69 -10.46
CA ALA A 23 -19.43 -15.30 -11.55
C ALA A 23 -20.22 -15.15 -12.84
N SER A 24 -20.54 -13.93 -13.19
CA SER A 24 -20.62 -13.40 -14.55
C SER A 24 -20.49 -11.89 -14.45
N ALA A 25 -19.33 -11.44 -14.01
CA ALA A 25 -18.93 -10.06 -14.21
C ALA A 25 -18.19 -10.03 -15.53
N GLU A 26 -18.89 -9.62 -16.60
CA GLU A 26 -18.24 -8.76 -17.60
C GLU A 26 -17.38 -7.76 -16.83
N PRO A 27 -16.19 -7.38 -17.33
CA PRO A 27 -15.43 -6.31 -16.71
C PRO A 27 -16.39 -5.13 -16.62
N ALA A 28 -16.75 -4.74 -15.40
CA ALA A 28 -17.58 -3.57 -15.17
C ALA A 28 -16.88 -2.45 -15.93
N GLN A 29 -17.51 -1.97 -17.01
CA GLN A 29 -17.09 -0.75 -17.67
C GLN A 29 -17.11 0.29 -16.55
N GLY A 30 -15.90 0.64 -16.08
CA GLY A 30 -15.72 1.37 -14.85
C GLY A 30 -16.51 2.66 -14.94
N ARG A 31 -17.27 2.98 -13.90
CA ARG A 31 -17.86 4.31 -13.72
C ARG A 31 -16.74 5.32 -13.97
N VAL A 32 -16.97 6.26 -14.88
CA VAL A 32 -16.05 7.37 -15.11
C VAL A 32 -15.96 8.15 -13.78
N ILE A 33 -14.78 8.24 -13.22
CA ILE A 33 -14.51 9.04 -12.03
C ILE A 33 -14.07 10.41 -12.51
N GLU A 34 -14.84 11.44 -12.19
CA GLU A 34 -14.59 12.81 -12.65
C GLU A 34 -14.06 13.72 -11.54
N SER A 35 -14.35 13.40 -10.29
CA SER A 35 -13.97 14.22 -9.16
C SER A 35 -13.90 13.41 -7.86
N ALA A 36 -13.06 13.85 -6.91
CA ALA A 36 -13.03 13.35 -5.55
C ALA A 36 -14.32 13.70 -4.78
N ASP A 37 -15.07 14.71 -5.20
CA ASP A 37 -16.36 15.06 -4.60
C ASP A 37 -17.43 13.97 -4.80
N ASP A 38 -17.21 13.03 -5.71
CA ASP A 38 -18.03 11.82 -5.87
C ASP A 38 -17.91 10.86 -4.67
N PHE A 39 -16.94 11.09 -3.77
CA PHE A 39 -16.60 10.20 -2.67
C PHE A 39 -16.70 10.93 -1.33
N ALA A 40 -17.44 10.36 -0.39
CA ALA A 40 -17.51 10.92 0.95
C ALA A 40 -16.24 10.61 1.74
N VAL A 41 -15.67 11.64 2.39
CA VAL A 41 -14.56 11.50 3.32
C VAL A 41 -15.07 11.75 4.73
N LEU A 42 -14.85 10.80 5.64
CA LEU A 42 -15.23 10.93 7.05
C LEU A 42 -14.37 11.98 7.75
N SER A 43 -14.97 12.76 8.64
CA SER A 43 -14.21 13.62 9.55
C SER A 43 -13.28 12.79 10.45
N THR A 44 -12.24 13.41 11.01
CA THR A 44 -11.28 12.74 11.90
C THR A 44 -11.97 11.98 13.04
N ARG A 45 -13.02 12.56 13.63
CA ARG A 45 -13.79 11.89 14.69
C ARG A 45 -14.52 10.64 14.19
N GLU A 46 -15.10 10.71 13.00
CA GLU A 46 -15.86 9.59 12.41
C GLU A 46 -14.97 8.44 11.97
N ARG A 47 -13.66 8.67 11.76
CA ARG A 47 -12.67 7.63 11.41
C ARG A 47 -12.31 6.72 12.57
N VAL A 48 -12.47 7.18 13.81
CA VAL A 48 -12.02 6.45 15.01
C VAL A 48 -12.64 5.06 15.12
N GLU A 49 -13.96 4.96 15.00
CA GLU A 49 -14.66 3.67 15.16
C GLU A 49 -14.34 2.67 14.01
N PRO A 50 -14.37 3.06 12.71
CA PRO A 50 -13.93 2.18 11.64
C PRO A 50 -12.50 1.67 11.81
N GLU A 51 -11.54 2.55 12.13
CA GLU A 51 -10.14 2.17 12.31
C GLU A 51 -9.98 1.20 13.50
N ASN A 52 -10.62 1.46 14.63
CA ASN A 52 -10.56 0.61 15.80
C ASN A 52 -11.17 -0.78 15.55
N ARG A 53 -12.25 -0.84 14.78
CA ARG A 53 -12.86 -2.10 14.38
C ARG A 53 -11.93 -2.91 13.45
N MET A 54 -11.29 -2.28 12.46
CA MET A 54 -10.31 -2.92 11.59
C MET A 54 -9.13 -3.47 12.41
N VAL A 55 -8.58 -2.68 13.33
CA VAL A 55 -7.51 -3.13 14.23
C VAL A 55 -7.97 -4.34 15.06
N ARG A 56 -9.18 -4.29 15.63
CA ARG A 56 -9.75 -5.39 16.42
C ARG A 56 -9.92 -6.66 15.58
N GLU A 57 -10.55 -6.56 14.39
CA GLU A 57 -10.71 -7.67 13.45
C GLU A 57 -9.36 -8.32 13.13
N ARG A 58 -8.34 -7.54 12.81
CA ARG A 58 -7.00 -8.05 12.52
C ARG A 58 -6.39 -8.78 13.71
N LEU A 59 -6.50 -8.20 14.91
CA LEU A 59 -5.97 -8.80 16.14
C LEU A 59 -6.72 -10.07 16.56
N GLU A 60 -8.00 -10.19 16.22
CA GLU A 60 -8.84 -11.34 16.59
C GLU A 60 -8.80 -12.48 15.57
N THR A 61 -8.71 -12.15 14.29
CA THR A 61 -8.84 -13.14 13.22
C THR A 61 -7.53 -13.39 12.48
N LEU A 62 -6.78 -12.32 12.18
CA LEU A 62 -5.56 -12.43 11.36
C LEU A 62 -4.34 -12.81 12.19
N LEU A 63 -4.10 -12.13 13.32
CA LEU A 63 -2.92 -12.37 14.16
C LEU A 63 -2.77 -13.82 14.64
N PRO A 64 -3.83 -14.48 15.16
CA PRO A 64 -3.70 -15.89 15.60
C PRO A 64 -3.26 -16.82 14.48
N ARG A 65 -3.83 -16.64 13.28
CA ARG A 65 -3.47 -17.42 12.09
C ARG A 65 -2.02 -17.18 11.69
N LEU A 66 -1.59 -15.91 11.61
CA LEU A 66 -0.23 -15.57 11.20
C LEU A 66 0.83 -16.02 12.22
N MET A 67 0.55 -15.94 13.52
CA MET A 67 1.45 -16.47 14.54
C MET A 67 1.59 -17.99 14.42
N ALA A 68 0.53 -18.71 14.05
CA ALA A 68 0.60 -20.14 13.79
C ALA A 68 1.38 -20.47 12.51
N GLU A 69 1.13 -19.72 11.40
CA GLU A 69 1.84 -19.89 10.13
C GLU A 69 3.35 -19.65 10.27
N THR A 70 3.78 -18.73 11.15
CA THR A 70 5.17 -18.36 11.38
C THR A 70 5.83 -19.07 12.58
N ASP A 71 5.09 -19.99 13.20
CA ASP A 71 5.53 -20.78 14.35
C ASP A 71 6.08 -19.95 15.52
N LEU A 72 5.37 -18.85 15.85
CA LEU A 72 5.68 -18.01 17.01
C LEU A 72 4.67 -18.27 18.13
N ASP A 73 5.17 -18.51 19.35
CA ASP A 73 4.34 -18.61 20.55
C ASP A 73 4.08 -17.25 21.17
N MET A 74 5.05 -16.34 21.05
CA MET A 74 4.94 -14.98 21.55
C MET A 74 5.55 -14.01 20.56
N TRP A 75 4.92 -12.82 20.43
CA TRP A 75 5.45 -11.68 19.68
C TRP A 75 5.54 -10.48 20.60
N LEU A 76 6.69 -9.83 20.64
CA LEU A 76 6.95 -8.63 21.44
C LEU A 76 7.15 -7.42 20.53
N VAL A 77 6.40 -6.35 20.79
CA VAL A 77 6.58 -5.07 20.13
C VAL A 77 6.86 -4.01 21.20
N ILE A 78 8.13 -3.62 21.33
CA ILE A 78 8.62 -2.78 22.42
C ILE A 78 8.97 -1.41 21.89
N ASN A 79 8.34 -0.38 22.45
CA ASN A 79 8.38 0.97 21.93
C ASN A 79 8.85 1.98 22.99
N ARG A 80 9.51 3.04 22.54
CA ARG A 80 9.71 4.28 23.31
C ARG A 80 9.08 5.44 22.55
N GLU A 81 8.61 6.44 23.28
CA GLU A 81 8.15 7.70 22.70
C GLU A 81 9.25 8.32 21.83
N TYR A 82 8.90 8.70 20.60
CA TYR A 82 9.79 9.18 19.51
C TYR A 82 10.74 8.12 18.90
N ALA A 83 10.58 6.86 19.27
CA ALA A 83 11.29 5.73 18.66
C ALA A 83 10.38 4.50 18.70
N GLU A 84 9.19 4.68 18.16
CA GLU A 84 8.20 3.61 18.01
C GLU A 84 8.64 2.65 16.91
N ASP A 85 8.38 1.39 17.14
CA ASP A 85 8.47 0.35 16.11
C ASP A 85 7.53 0.70 14.94
N PRO A 86 7.93 0.56 13.68
CA PRO A 86 7.08 0.85 12.53
C PRO A 86 5.71 0.19 12.57
N VAL A 87 5.60 -1.03 13.11
CA VAL A 87 4.31 -1.73 13.20
C VAL A 87 3.40 -1.24 14.33
N TYR A 88 3.93 -0.46 15.27
CA TYR A 88 3.18 -0.06 16.48
C TYR A 88 1.82 0.56 16.16
N PHE A 89 1.79 1.56 15.27
CA PHE A 89 0.55 2.26 14.92
C PHE A 89 -0.42 1.42 14.10
N THR A 90 0.01 0.26 13.60
CA THR A 90 -0.88 -0.72 12.95
C THR A 90 -1.58 -1.63 13.93
N LEU A 91 -1.10 -1.68 15.18
CA LEU A 91 -1.56 -2.56 16.24
C LEU A 91 -2.44 -1.85 17.27
N VAL A 92 -2.24 -0.56 17.48
CA VAL A 92 -2.94 0.18 18.56
C VAL A 92 -4.19 0.90 18.06
N PRO A 93 -5.25 0.96 18.91
CA PRO A 93 -6.47 1.69 18.57
C PRO A 93 -6.25 3.20 18.64
N GLN A 94 -7.11 3.96 17.97
CA GLN A 94 -7.25 5.38 18.18
C GLN A 94 -7.81 5.67 19.60
N PRO A 95 -7.41 6.75 20.26
CA PRO A 95 -6.58 7.85 19.76
C PRO A 95 -5.08 7.74 20.16
N SER A 96 -4.43 6.61 19.91
CA SER A 96 -3.00 6.44 20.24
C SER A 96 -2.11 7.19 19.24
N PHE A 97 -1.43 8.24 19.69
CA PHE A 97 -0.51 9.07 18.90
C PHE A 97 0.97 8.82 19.17
N ALA A 98 1.30 8.14 20.26
CA ALA A 98 2.66 7.83 20.67
C ALA A 98 2.68 6.64 21.63
N ALA A 99 3.83 6.01 21.77
CA ALA A 99 4.05 4.94 22.75
C ALA A 99 4.07 5.44 24.21
N ARG A 100 4.00 6.74 24.44
CA ARG A 100 3.97 7.40 25.76
C ARG A 100 5.00 6.81 26.73
N ARG A 101 6.22 7.37 26.75
CA ARG A 101 7.40 6.87 27.48
C ARG A 101 7.86 5.51 26.93
N THR A 102 7.40 4.41 27.53
CA THR A 102 7.65 3.04 27.07
C THR A 102 6.34 2.28 27.06
N THR A 103 6.00 1.68 25.93
CA THR A 103 4.85 0.82 25.74
C THR A 103 5.31 -0.51 25.14
N MET A 104 5.02 -1.61 25.82
CA MET A 104 5.40 -2.95 25.40
C MET A 104 4.13 -3.75 25.12
N LEU A 105 3.93 -4.17 23.88
CA LEU A 105 2.85 -5.06 23.48
C LEU A 105 3.35 -6.50 23.53
N VAL A 106 2.55 -7.38 24.10
CA VAL A 106 2.84 -8.80 24.24
C VAL A 106 1.68 -9.59 23.67
N PHE A 107 1.92 -10.31 22.59
CA PHE A 107 0.97 -11.23 21.98
C PHE A 107 1.41 -12.65 22.30
N HIS A 108 0.58 -13.41 23.02
CA HIS A 108 0.91 -14.77 23.41
C HIS A 108 -0.14 -15.73 22.84
N ARG A 109 0.28 -16.63 21.95
CA ARG A 109 -0.56 -17.67 21.35
C ARG A 109 -0.73 -18.82 22.33
N LYS A 110 -1.98 -19.05 22.73
CA LYS A 110 -2.35 -20.13 23.64
C LYS A 110 -2.53 -21.47 22.92
N ALA A 111 -2.61 -22.54 23.70
CA ALA A 111 -2.79 -23.90 23.18
C ALA A 111 -4.12 -24.10 22.40
N ASP A 112 -5.15 -23.31 22.72
CA ASP A 112 -6.43 -23.29 22.00
C ASP A 112 -6.39 -22.48 20.69
N GLY A 113 -5.23 -21.92 20.34
CA GLY A 113 -5.02 -21.13 19.13
C GLY A 113 -5.41 -19.66 19.29
N THR A 114 -6.03 -19.23 20.39
CA THR A 114 -6.31 -17.82 20.65
C THR A 114 -5.05 -17.07 21.08
N VAL A 115 -5.07 -15.73 20.99
CA VAL A 115 -3.93 -14.89 21.34
C VAL A 115 -4.30 -13.93 22.46
N ASP A 116 -3.57 -14.00 23.59
CA ASP A 116 -3.61 -12.97 24.61
C ASP A 116 -3.00 -11.68 24.06
N ARG A 117 -3.65 -10.57 24.27
CA ARG A 117 -3.22 -9.24 23.85
C ARG A 117 -2.98 -8.39 25.09
N LEU A 118 -1.71 -8.36 25.51
CA LEU A 118 -1.32 -7.75 26.76
C LEU A 118 -0.48 -6.49 26.51
N SER A 119 -0.60 -5.53 27.41
CA SER A 119 0.22 -4.32 27.38
C SER A 119 0.89 -4.10 28.72
N VAL A 120 2.21 -3.89 28.69
CA VAL A 120 3.01 -3.49 29.84
C VAL A 120 3.35 -2.01 29.65
N ASN A 121 2.46 -1.13 30.11
CA ASN A 121 2.54 0.31 29.88
C ASN A 121 1.84 1.11 30.98
N ARG A 122 2.22 2.37 31.10
CA ARG A 122 1.68 3.27 32.14
C ARG A 122 0.27 3.77 31.81
N TYR A 123 -0.03 3.93 30.53
CA TYR A 123 -1.29 4.50 30.04
C TYR A 123 -2.06 3.41 29.31
N PRO A 124 -3.21 2.97 29.85
CA PRO A 124 -4.00 1.91 29.23
C PRO A 124 -4.33 2.21 27.76
N LEU A 125 -4.20 1.22 26.89
CA LEU A 125 -4.58 1.33 25.49
C LEU A 125 -6.09 1.13 25.25
N GLY A 126 -6.83 0.67 26.27
CA GLY A 126 -8.23 0.27 26.13
C GLY A 126 -8.37 -1.04 25.35
N GLU A 127 -9.61 -1.37 24.99
CA GLU A 127 -9.89 -2.47 24.08
C GLU A 127 -9.08 -2.32 22.78
N PRO A 128 -8.42 -3.37 22.28
CA PRO A 128 -8.53 -4.79 22.64
C PRO A 128 -7.42 -5.31 23.57
N TYR A 129 -6.77 -4.44 24.36
CA TYR A 129 -5.64 -4.83 25.21
C TYR A 129 -6.01 -4.97 26.68
N GLN A 130 -5.40 -5.96 27.35
CA GLN A 130 -5.43 -6.07 28.81
C GLN A 130 -4.11 -5.55 29.39
N SER A 131 -4.20 -4.68 30.41
CA SER A 131 -3.02 -4.21 31.14
C SER A 131 -2.42 -5.37 31.94
N ALA A 132 -1.12 -5.60 31.77
CA ALA A 132 -0.35 -6.60 32.48
C ALA A 132 0.68 -5.99 33.45
N TRP A 133 0.49 -4.72 33.83
CA TRP A 133 1.37 -4.00 34.76
C TRP A 133 0.58 -3.11 35.71
N ALA A 134 0.87 -3.25 37.00
CA ALA A 134 0.19 -2.52 38.06
C ALA A 134 0.78 -1.10 38.32
N GLY A 135 1.84 -0.71 37.62
CA GLY A 135 2.54 0.56 37.79
C GLY A 135 3.88 0.41 38.53
N GLY A 136 4.62 1.51 38.62
CA GLY A 136 5.96 1.58 39.20
C GLY A 136 6.90 2.45 38.36
N ASP A 137 8.19 2.33 38.57
CA ASP A 137 9.24 2.96 37.76
C ASP A 137 9.55 2.14 36.49
N LEU A 138 10.53 2.56 35.72
CA LEU A 138 10.93 1.91 34.48
C LEU A 138 11.52 0.50 34.73
N ASP A 139 12.26 0.31 35.81
CA ASP A 139 12.87 -0.99 36.14
C ASP A 139 11.77 -2.00 36.56
N ALA A 140 10.78 -1.55 37.33
CA ALA A 140 9.61 -2.35 37.65
C ALA A 140 8.81 -2.75 36.40
N GLN A 141 8.72 -1.87 35.38
CA GLN A 141 8.08 -2.15 34.11
C GLN A 141 8.80 -3.26 33.34
N TRP A 142 10.12 -3.17 33.21
CA TRP A 142 10.93 -4.19 32.54
C TRP A 142 10.92 -5.53 33.31
N LYS A 143 10.96 -5.48 34.65
CA LYS A 143 10.82 -6.65 35.49
C LYS A 143 9.47 -7.36 35.27
N ALA A 144 8.39 -6.57 35.21
CA ALA A 144 7.05 -7.11 34.94
C ALA A 144 6.95 -7.78 33.56
N LEU A 145 7.61 -7.22 32.52
CA LEU A 145 7.71 -7.85 31.21
C LEU A 145 8.43 -9.20 31.31
N GLY A 146 9.60 -9.24 31.97
CA GLY A 146 10.37 -10.49 32.15
C GLY A 146 9.57 -11.57 32.89
N GLU A 147 8.93 -11.22 34.01
CA GLU A 147 8.06 -12.13 34.77
C GLU A 147 6.87 -12.63 33.94
N LEU A 148 6.25 -11.76 33.15
CA LEU A 148 5.16 -12.14 32.24
C LEU A 148 5.63 -13.17 31.21
N ILE A 149 6.76 -12.94 30.55
CA ILE A 149 7.34 -13.88 29.57
C ILE A 149 7.63 -15.24 30.23
N VAL A 150 8.29 -15.23 31.38
CA VAL A 150 8.63 -16.47 32.12
C VAL A 150 7.36 -17.24 32.51
N SER A 151 6.33 -16.57 33.02
CA SER A 151 5.07 -17.17 33.45
C SER A 151 4.30 -17.85 32.29
N ARG A 152 4.43 -17.34 31.07
CA ARG A 152 3.80 -17.90 29.84
C ARG A 152 4.62 -19.01 29.20
N ASN A 153 5.91 -19.08 29.53
CA ASN A 153 6.86 -20.10 29.05
C ASN A 153 6.85 -20.35 27.53
N PRO A 154 6.89 -19.30 26.67
CA PRO A 154 6.90 -19.48 25.22
C PRO A 154 8.17 -20.19 24.77
N LYS A 155 8.09 -21.04 23.73
CA LYS A 155 9.27 -21.71 23.16
C LYS A 155 10.00 -20.81 22.14
N ARG A 156 9.24 -20.00 21.39
CA ARG A 156 9.75 -19.09 20.36
C ARG A 156 9.17 -17.70 20.57
N ILE A 157 10.04 -16.74 20.83
CA ILE A 157 9.69 -15.34 21.14
C ILE A 157 10.14 -14.47 20.00
N GLY A 158 9.18 -14.01 19.19
CA GLY A 158 9.42 -13.10 18.07
C GLY A 158 9.73 -11.68 18.55
N VAL A 159 10.80 -11.09 18.01
CA VAL A 159 11.16 -9.70 18.19
C VAL A 159 11.43 -9.06 16.83
N ASN A 160 11.14 -7.76 16.68
CA ASN A 160 11.24 -7.07 15.41
C ASN A 160 12.72 -6.66 15.14
N VAL A 161 13.47 -7.62 14.64
CA VAL A 161 14.85 -7.46 14.18
C VAL A 161 14.96 -8.05 12.79
N SER A 162 15.45 -7.29 11.82
CA SER A 162 15.63 -7.71 10.44
C SER A 162 16.83 -6.99 9.81
N ARG A 163 17.49 -7.66 8.87
CA ARG A 163 18.51 -7.06 8.01
C ARG A 163 17.97 -6.62 6.66
N GLU A 164 16.89 -7.26 6.23
CA GLU A 164 16.36 -7.16 4.87
C GLU A 164 15.11 -6.30 4.77
N TRP A 165 14.35 -6.21 5.87
CA TRP A 165 13.05 -5.54 5.89
C TRP A 165 13.02 -4.43 6.93
N PRO A 166 13.24 -3.15 6.55
CA PRO A 166 13.30 -2.04 7.51
C PRO A 166 12.10 -1.93 8.42
N VAL A 167 10.89 -2.25 7.92
CA VAL A 167 9.65 -2.22 8.72
C VAL A 167 9.59 -3.33 9.78
N ALA A 168 10.43 -4.35 9.69
CA ALA A 168 10.53 -5.45 10.65
C ALA A 168 11.77 -5.30 11.59
N ASP A 169 12.49 -4.19 11.52
CA ASP A 169 13.68 -3.87 12.33
C ASP A 169 13.42 -2.72 13.32
N GLY A 170 12.27 -2.78 14.00
CA GLY A 170 11.84 -1.70 14.90
C GLY A 170 12.37 -1.80 16.32
N LEU A 171 12.90 -2.95 16.75
CA LEU A 171 13.49 -3.11 18.08
C LEU A 171 14.92 -2.52 18.12
N THR A 172 15.06 -1.33 18.71
CA THR A 172 16.39 -0.70 18.81
C THR A 172 17.37 -1.55 19.61
N ALA A 173 18.67 -1.45 19.30
CA ALA A 173 19.72 -2.20 20.01
C ALA A 173 19.64 -2.06 21.54
N ALA A 174 19.43 -0.83 22.04
CA ALA A 174 19.31 -0.58 23.49
C ALA A 174 18.09 -1.26 24.12
N LEU A 175 16.96 -1.38 23.41
CA LEU A 175 15.78 -2.10 23.89
C LEU A 175 15.99 -3.61 23.83
N HIS A 176 16.65 -4.10 22.79
CA HIS A 176 17.04 -5.51 22.67
C HIS A 176 17.98 -5.95 23.79
N ASP A 177 19.02 -5.16 24.09
CA ASP A 177 19.95 -5.46 25.17
C ASP A 177 19.21 -5.47 26.52
N ARG A 178 18.35 -4.46 26.77
CA ARG A 178 17.56 -4.39 28.00
C ARG A 178 16.60 -5.59 28.13
N LEU A 179 16.00 -6.04 27.04
CA LEU A 179 15.16 -7.25 27.05
C LEU A 179 15.98 -8.48 27.48
N ARG A 180 17.19 -8.62 26.97
CA ARG A 180 18.07 -9.75 27.34
C ARG A 180 18.53 -9.69 28.79
N GLU A 181 18.75 -8.50 29.35
CA GLU A 181 19.13 -8.31 30.76
C GLU A 181 18.04 -8.74 31.74
N VAL A 182 16.76 -8.55 31.40
CA VAL A 182 15.65 -8.88 32.30
C VAL A 182 15.17 -10.33 32.16
N LEU A 183 15.62 -11.03 31.11
CA LEU A 183 15.24 -12.42 30.86
C LEU A 183 16.28 -13.39 31.43
N PRO A 184 15.85 -14.53 32.04
CA PRO A 184 16.75 -15.67 32.27
C PRO A 184 17.43 -16.11 30.96
N THR A 185 18.63 -16.61 31.03
CA THR A 185 19.46 -17.00 29.87
C THR A 185 18.72 -17.95 28.92
N GLU A 186 17.98 -18.92 29.46
CA GLU A 186 17.20 -19.89 28.70
C GLU A 186 16.02 -19.23 27.92
N PHE A 187 15.45 -18.13 28.40
CA PHE A 187 14.42 -17.38 27.66
C PHE A 187 15.04 -16.42 26.66
N ALA A 188 16.17 -15.77 27.02
CA ALA A 188 16.91 -14.94 26.07
C ALA A 188 17.40 -15.72 24.84
N ALA A 189 17.69 -17.03 24.99
CA ALA A 189 18.04 -17.93 23.90
C ALA A 189 16.85 -18.30 22.98
N ARG A 190 15.61 -18.02 23.38
CA ARG A 190 14.37 -18.27 22.59
C ARG A 190 13.97 -17.07 21.74
N LEU A 191 14.66 -15.94 21.83
CA LEU A 191 14.42 -14.77 20.99
C LEU A 191 14.79 -15.09 19.55
N VAL A 192 13.86 -14.82 18.64
CA VAL A 192 14.02 -15.03 17.19
C VAL A 192 13.46 -13.84 16.41
N PRO A 193 13.96 -13.53 15.20
CA PRO A 193 13.35 -12.52 14.35
C PRO A 193 11.86 -12.81 14.10
N ALA A 194 11.01 -11.79 14.24
CA ALA A 194 9.59 -11.84 13.90
C ALA A 194 9.32 -11.42 12.44
N GLU A 195 10.35 -11.30 11.62
CA GLU A 195 10.34 -10.75 10.27
C GLU A 195 9.18 -11.30 9.42
N SER A 196 9.05 -12.62 9.31
CA SER A 196 7.97 -13.23 8.52
C SER A 196 6.58 -12.88 9.05
N LEU A 197 6.39 -12.81 10.38
CA LEU A 197 5.12 -12.39 10.96
C LEU A 197 4.82 -10.93 10.63
N VAL A 198 5.80 -10.05 10.74
CA VAL A 198 5.64 -8.61 10.45
C VAL A 198 5.25 -8.41 8.99
N ILE A 199 5.94 -9.06 8.05
CA ILE A 199 5.63 -8.94 6.61
C ILE A 199 4.22 -9.45 6.35
N ARG A 200 3.89 -10.66 6.83
CA ARG A 200 2.55 -11.25 6.67
C ARG A 200 1.47 -10.37 7.31
N TRP A 201 1.73 -9.77 8.47
CA TRP A 201 0.83 -8.82 9.13
C TRP A 201 0.56 -7.59 8.26
N LEU A 202 1.59 -7.02 7.64
CA LEU A 202 1.48 -5.78 6.87
C LEU A 202 0.94 -6.00 5.45
N GLU A 203 1.25 -7.12 4.79
CA GLU A 203 0.79 -7.38 3.42
C GLU A 203 -0.64 -7.94 3.35
N THR A 204 -1.14 -8.61 4.40
CA THR A 204 -2.46 -9.26 4.36
C THR A 204 -3.58 -8.29 4.73
N ARG A 205 -4.63 -8.23 3.91
CA ARG A 205 -5.83 -7.40 4.16
C ARG A 205 -6.91 -8.21 4.86
N SER A 206 -7.64 -7.55 5.77
CA SER A 206 -8.86 -8.08 6.37
C SER A 206 -10.08 -7.79 5.48
N GLN A 207 -11.22 -8.43 5.78
CA GLN A 207 -12.43 -8.24 4.99
C GLN A 207 -12.97 -6.80 5.10
N SER A 208 -12.93 -6.19 6.28
CA SER A 208 -13.36 -4.81 6.47
C SER A 208 -12.44 -3.81 5.76
N GLU A 209 -11.13 -4.08 5.70
CA GLU A 209 -10.18 -3.29 4.90
C GLU A 209 -10.52 -3.39 3.41
N LEU A 210 -10.72 -4.59 2.88
CA LEU A 210 -11.05 -4.80 1.46
C LEU A 210 -12.40 -4.18 1.07
N ALA A 211 -13.36 -4.12 1.99
CA ALA A 211 -14.67 -3.50 1.72
C ALA A 211 -14.59 -1.99 1.46
N VAL A 212 -13.61 -1.29 2.03
CA VAL A 212 -13.46 0.16 1.88
C VAL A 212 -12.36 0.58 0.92
N TYR A 213 -11.42 -0.31 0.61
CA TYR A 213 -10.28 0.02 -0.23
C TYR A 213 -10.65 0.57 -1.62
N PRO A 214 -11.66 0.02 -2.34
CA PRO A 214 -12.09 0.61 -3.62
C PRO A 214 -12.52 2.07 -3.51
N HIS A 215 -13.14 2.45 -2.38
CA HIS A 215 -13.52 3.82 -2.12
C HIS A 215 -12.31 4.74 -1.94
N ILE A 216 -11.27 4.27 -1.23
CA ILE A 216 -10.04 5.04 -0.99
C ILE A 216 -9.30 5.27 -2.31
N VAL A 217 -9.17 4.23 -3.14
CA VAL A 217 -8.57 4.34 -4.48
C VAL A 217 -9.37 5.29 -5.37
N GLY A 218 -10.72 5.23 -5.29
CA GLY A 218 -11.60 6.12 -6.02
C GLY A 218 -11.37 7.61 -5.69
N ILE A 219 -11.09 7.95 -4.43
CA ILE A 219 -10.75 9.32 -4.02
C ILE A 219 -9.45 9.78 -4.70
N ALA A 220 -8.41 8.96 -4.69
CA ALA A 220 -7.12 9.29 -5.31
C ALA A 220 -7.29 9.55 -6.82
N ARG A 221 -7.99 8.66 -7.51
CA ARG A 221 -8.29 8.80 -8.95
C ARG A 221 -9.17 10.03 -9.25
N GLY A 222 -10.12 10.35 -8.35
CA GLY A 222 -10.95 11.55 -8.46
C GLY A 222 -10.12 12.84 -8.43
N VAL A 223 -9.13 12.93 -7.54
CA VAL A 223 -8.22 14.10 -7.50
C VAL A 223 -7.35 14.16 -8.76
N ILE A 224 -6.90 13.02 -9.30
CA ILE A 224 -6.16 13.00 -10.58
C ILE A 224 -7.05 13.53 -11.72
N ALA A 225 -8.30 13.09 -11.79
CA ALA A 225 -9.24 13.54 -12.82
C ALA A 225 -9.52 15.05 -12.73
N GLU A 226 -9.66 15.61 -11.52
CA GLU A 226 -9.74 17.06 -11.30
C GLU A 226 -8.48 17.75 -11.79
N ALA A 227 -7.29 17.25 -11.40
CA ALA A 227 -6.00 17.84 -11.69
C ALA A 227 -5.69 17.88 -13.19
N PHE A 228 -6.10 16.82 -13.93
CA PHE A 228 -5.92 16.74 -15.39
C PHE A 228 -7.14 17.23 -16.17
N SER A 229 -7.71 18.34 -15.72
CA SER A 229 -8.84 19.02 -16.38
C SER A 229 -8.55 20.51 -16.58
N SER A 230 -9.38 21.18 -17.43
CA SER A 230 -9.32 22.63 -17.62
C SER A 230 -9.73 23.44 -16.38
N ARG A 231 -10.20 22.81 -15.32
CA ARG A 231 -10.41 23.48 -14.02
C ARG A 231 -9.08 23.88 -13.37
N VAL A 232 -8.02 23.13 -13.66
CA VAL A 232 -6.69 23.27 -13.04
C VAL A 232 -5.65 23.71 -14.07
N ILE A 233 -5.69 23.15 -15.27
CA ILE A 233 -4.68 23.38 -16.30
C ILE A 233 -5.17 24.41 -17.32
N THR A 234 -4.48 25.53 -17.39
CA THR A 234 -4.55 26.48 -18.50
C THR A 234 -3.28 26.32 -19.33
N PRO A 235 -3.35 25.68 -20.52
CA PRO A 235 -2.16 25.46 -21.36
C PRO A 235 -1.46 26.78 -21.70
N GLY A 236 -0.13 26.78 -21.70
CA GLY A 236 0.70 28.00 -21.87
C GLY A 236 0.89 28.81 -20.59
N VAL A 237 0.22 28.46 -19.47
CA VAL A 237 0.29 29.20 -18.20
C VAL A 237 0.63 28.28 -17.03
N THR A 238 -0.16 27.21 -16.83
CA THR A 238 0.00 26.28 -15.71
C THR A 238 1.23 25.40 -15.91
N SER A 239 2.07 25.30 -14.90
CA SER A 239 3.21 24.39 -14.89
C SER A 239 2.85 23.02 -14.27
N THR A 240 3.69 22.02 -14.53
CA THR A 240 3.59 20.70 -13.86
C THR A 240 3.69 20.83 -12.34
N GLN A 241 4.46 21.80 -11.84
CA GLN A 241 4.60 22.05 -10.42
C GLN A 241 3.31 22.65 -9.82
N ASP A 242 2.62 23.51 -10.53
CA ASP A 242 1.32 24.06 -10.09
C ASP A 242 0.30 22.94 -9.94
N VAL A 243 0.29 21.97 -10.86
CA VAL A 243 -0.59 20.80 -10.80
C VAL A 243 -0.22 19.90 -9.61
N ALA A 244 1.06 19.65 -9.35
CA ALA A 244 1.50 18.87 -8.21
C ALA A 244 1.08 19.52 -6.87
N TRP A 245 1.21 20.85 -6.76
CA TRP A 245 0.73 21.60 -5.60
C TRP A 245 -0.79 21.60 -5.47
N TYR A 246 -1.53 21.67 -6.58
CA TYR A 246 -2.99 21.52 -6.57
C TYR A 246 -3.39 20.16 -5.98
N ILE A 247 -2.80 19.07 -6.48
CA ILE A 247 -3.07 17.71 -6.01
C ILE A 247 -2.82 17.61 -4.49
N ARG A 248 -1.66 18.09 -4.03
CA ARG A 248 -1.33 18.09 -2.61
C ARG A 248 -2.35 18.87 -1.78
N GLN A 249 -2.64 20.10 -2.16
CA GLN A 249 -3.59 20.96 -1.46
C GLN A 249 -5.00 20.36 -1.45
N ARG A 250 -5.39 19.69 -2.55
CA ARG A 250 -6.69 19.03 -2.65
C ARG A 250 -6.79 17.88 -1.65
N PHE A 251 -5.78 17.03 -1.52
CA PHE A 251 -5.75 15.98 -0.49
C PHE A 251 -5.75 16.56 0.93
N GLU A 252 -4.99 17.61 1.19
CA GLU A 252 -5.00 18.31 2.48
C GLU A 252 -6.38 18.89 2.80
N SER A 253 -7.09 19.47 1.84
CA SER A 253 -8.46 19.99 2.01
C SER A 253 -9.48 18.91 2.35
N LEU A 254 -9.25 17.67 1.90
CA LEU A 254 -10.03 16.49 2.25
C LEU A 254 -9.59 15.87 3.59
N GLY A 255 -8.55 16.42 4.24
CA GLY A 255 -7.97 15.88 5.46
C GLY A 255 -7.32 14.50 5.26
N LEU A 256 -6.73 14.27 4.08
CA LEU A 256 -6.05 13.02 3.72
C LEU A 256 -4.55 13.26 3.67
N PRO A 257 -3.75 12.55 4.49
CA PRO A 257 -2.30 12.63 4.40
C PRO A 257 -1.80 11.95 3.13
N ILE A 258 -0.84 12.62 2.46
CA ILE A 258 -0.02 12.00 1.41
C ILE A 258 1.17 11.30 2.07
N TRP A 259 1.70 10.26 1.43
CA TRP A 259 2.91 9.58 1.92
C TRP A 259 4.16 9.87 1.07
N PHE A 260 3.98 10.52 -0.09
CA PHE A 260 5.02 11.18 -0.86
C PHE A 260 4.46 12.43 -1.56
N PHE A 261 5.35 13.31 -2.00
CA PHE A 261 4.93 14.50 -2.74
C PHE A 261 4.50 14.09 -4.15
N PRO A 262 3.32 14.55 -4.66
CA PRO A 262 2.85 14.20 -6.00
C PRO A 262 3.88 14.51 -7.09
N ASP A 263 4.19 13.54 -7.95
CA ASP A 263 4.99 13.79 -9.16
C ASP A 263 4.06 14.17 -10.31
N VAL A 264 4.40 15.22 -11.03
CA VAL A 264 3.73 15.61 -12.28
C VAL A 264 4.78 15.95 -13.32
N ASN A 265 4.76 15.26 -14.44
CA ASN A 265 5.67 15.50 -15.53
C ASN A 265 4.96 15.51 -16.89
N ARG A 266 5.63 16.05 -17.92
CA ARG A 266 5.12 16.13 -19.26
C ARG A 266 6.11 15.57 -20.27
N GLN A 267 5.62 14.92 -21.31
CA GLN A 267 6.38 14.54 -22.49
C GLN A 267 5.87 15.36 -23.68
N ARG A 268 6.78 15.85 -24.50
CA ARG A 268 6.48 16.78 -25.59
C ARG A 268 7.07 16.31 -26.89
N GLN A 269 6.33 16.47 -27.99
CA GLN A 269 6.85 16.25 -29.33
C GLN A 269 8.06 17.15 -29.60
N GLY A 270 9.13 16.61 -30.14
CA GLY A 270 10.39 17.32 -30.39
C GLY A 270 11.34 17.35 -29.20
N VAL A 271 10.93 16.82 -28.04
CA VAL A 271 11.80 16.59 -26.89
C VAL A 271 11.94 15.07 -26.70
N PRO A 272 12.98 14.45 -27.29
CA PRO A 272 13.07 13.00 -27.35
C PRO A 272 13.25 12.38 -25.96
N CYS A 273 12.70 11.17 -25.82
CA CYS A 273 13.01 10.26 -24.75
C CYS A 273 13.89 9.14 -25.30
N GLU A 274 15.06 8.94 -24.74
CA GLU A 274 15.94 7.84 -25.11
C GLU A 274 15.32 6.50 -24.76
N ALA A 275 15.54 5.49 -25.62
CA ALA A 275 14.91 4.18 -25.44
C ALA A 275 15.34 3.46 -24.16
N ASP A 276 16.56 3.71 -23.69
CA ASP A 276 17.18 3.14 -22.50
C ASP A 276 17.07 4.05 -21.24
N SER A 277 16.56 5.28 -21.39
CA SER A 277 16.30 6.13 -20.22
C SER A 277 15.28 5.47 -19.29
N PRO A 278 15.48 5.38 -17.99
CA PRO A 278 14.51 4.81 -17.06
C PRO A 278 13.19 5.61 -17.05
N PHE A 279 13.28 6.93 -17.17
CA PHE A 279 12.13 7.83 -17.16
C PHE A 279 12.17 8.82 -18.32
N CYS A 280 10.99 9.07 -18.88
CA CYS A 280 10.76 10.11 -19.89
C CYS A 280 9.92 11.23 -19.32
N GLY A 281 10.12 12.42 -19.84
CA GLY A 281 9.40 13.59 -19.44
C GLY A 281 10.23 14.54 -18.59
N GLY A 282 9.64 15.70 -18.29
CA GLY A 282 10.26 16.76 -17.51
C GLY A 282 9.23 17.73 -16.95
N SER A 283 9.70 18.63 -16.10
CA SER A 283 8.89 19.71 -15.52
C SER A 283 8.76 20.91 -16.45
N GLY A 284 7.86 21.83 -16.15
CA GLY A 284 7.70 23.14 -16.79
C GLY A 284 6.27 23.44 -17.22
N VAL A 285 6.11 24.55 -17.97
CA VAL A 285 4.80 24.97 -18.45
C VAL A 285 4.22 23.94 -19.40
N ILE A 286 2.95 23.60 -19.14
CA ILE A 286 2.16 22.63 -19.90
C ILE A 286 1.62 23.33 -21.16
N GLU A 287 1.82 22.72 -22.32
CA GLU A 287 1.44 23.28 -23.61
C GLU A 287 0.48 22.35 -24.38
N PRO A 288 -0.27 22.86 -25.37
CA PRO A 288 -1.06 22.01 -26.24
C PRO A 288 -0.19 20.95 -26.96
N GLY A 289 -0.63 19.70 -26.91
CA GLY A 289 0.08 18.53 -27.45
C GLY A 289 0.95 17.80 -26.45
N ASP A 290 1.05 18.27 -25.20
CA ASP A 290 1.79 17.55 -24.15
C ASP A 290 1.02 16.31 -23.69
N VAL A 291 1.78 15.25 -23.46
CA VAL A 291 1.36 14.07 -22.70
C VAL A 291 1.76 14.28 -21.26
N LEU A 292 0.80 14.19 -20.35
CA LEU A 292 0.97 14.37 -18.92
C LEU A 292 1.01 13.02 -18.21
N HIS A 293 1.70 12.98 -17.09
CA HIS A 293 1.73 11.88 -16.15
C HIS A 293 1.70 12.44 -14.73
N THR A 294 1.01 11.76 -13.83
CA THR A 294 1.09 12.01 -12.39
C THR A 294 1.19 10.73 -11.62
N ASP A 295 1.84 10.82 -10.46
CA ASP A 295 1.97 9.79 -9.46
C ASP A 295 1.54 10.35 -8.11
N VAL A 296 0.58 9.67 -7.43
CA VAL A 296 -0.02 10.12 -6.18
C VAL A 296 -0.29 8.99 -5.21
N GLY A 297 -0.01 9.24 -3.93
CA GLY A 297 -0.29 8.29 -2.86
C GLY A 297 -0.90 8.96 -1.63
N ILE A 298 -2.04 8.46 -1.17
CA ILE A 298 -2.73 8.91 0.05
C ILE A 298 -2.88 7.77 1.04
N CYS A 299 -3.01 8.11 2.33
CA CYS A 299 -3.41 7.15 3.34
C CYS A 299 -4.74 7.57 4.00
N TYR A 300 -5.70 6.66 4.06
CA TYR A 300 -7.00 6.89 4.67
C TYR A 300 -7.48 5.62 5.38
N LEU A 301 -8.00 5.74 6.60
CA LEU A 301 -8.39 4.61 7.44
C LEU A 301 -7.26 3.59 7.63
N LYS A 302 -6.03 4.07 7.80
CA LYS A 302 -4.78 3.27 7.91
C LYS A 302 -4.43 2.44 6.65
N LEU A 303 -5.03 2.75 5.51
CA LEU A 303 -4.74 2.10 4.22
C LEU A 303 -4.21 3.12 3.24
N CYS A 304 -3.12 2.78 2.57
CA CYS A 304 -2.47 3.67 1.61
C CYS A 304 -2.71 3.19 0.17
N THR A 305 -2.81 4.15 -0.76
CA THR A 305 -2.91 3.91 -2.20
C THR A 305 -1.64 4.35 -2.89
N ASP A 306 -1.43 3.83 -4.08
CA ASP A 306 -0.47 4.30 -5.06
C ASP A 306 -1.11 4.26 -6.43
N THR A 307 -0.95 5.35 -7.23
CA THR A 307 -1.70 5.48 -8.47
C THR A 307 -1.01 6.41 -9.44
N GLN A 308 -0.71 5.90 -10.64
CA GLN A 308 -0.22 6.70 -11.77
C GLN A 308 -1.23 6.68 -12.90
N GLU A 309 -1.51 7.87 -13.44
CA GLU A 309 -2.40 8.03 -14.59
C GLU A 309 -1.82 9.04 -15.60
N MET A 310 -2.28 8.89 -16.85
CA MET A 310 -1.84 9.66 -18.00
C MET A 310 -2.90 10.67 -18.43
N GLY A 311 -2.45 11.87 -18.83
CA GLY A 311 -3.29 12.91 -19.39
C GLY A 311 -2.77 13.40 -20.76
N TYR A 312 -3.64 14.03 -21.52
CA TYR A 312 -3.30 14.65 -22.81
C TYR A 312 -3.89 16.06 -22.91
N VAL A 313 -3.10 16.98 -23.41
CA VAL A 313 -3.51 18.37 -23.69
C VAL A 313 -3.75 18.52 -25.18
N PRO A 314 -5.01 18.60 -25.65
CA PRO A 314 -5.28 18.70 -27.09
C PRO A 314 -4.69 19.96 -27.72
N ARG A 315 -4.23 19.84 -28.98
CA ARG A 315 -3.92 21.00 -29.81
C ARG A 315 -5.19 21.67 -30.31
N LEU A 316 -5.06 22.90 -30.77
CA LEU A 316 -6.19 23.60 -31.37
C LEU A 316 -6.77 22.80 -32.54
N GLY A 317 -8.06 22.48 -32.47
CA GLY A 317 -8.78 21.73 -33.49
C GLY A 317 -8.72 20.18 -33.31
N GLU A 318 -7.95 19.65 -32.36
CA GLU A 318 -7.98 18.23 -32.04
C GLU A 318 -9.24 17.91 -31.23
N VAL A 319 -10.05 16.99 -31.73
CA VAL A 319 -11.26 16.48 -31.06
C VAL A 319 -10.93 15.22 -30.28
N GLU A 320 -10.02 14.41 -30.78
CA GLU A 320 -9.64 13.12 -30.22
C GLU A 320 -8.14 13.09 -29.86
N VAL A 321 -7.78 12.24 -28.92
CA VAL A 321 -6.37 11.94 -28.63
C VAL A 321 -5.75 11.28 -29.87
N PRO A 322 -4.52 11.64 -30.30
CA PRO A 322 -3.85 11.01 -31.45
C PRO A 322 -3.86 9.49 -31.41
N ALA A 323 -4.09 8.86 -32.56
CA ALA A 323 -4.28 7.41 -32.66
C ALA A 323 -3.07 6.61 -32.10
N GLY A 324 -1.85 7.10 -32.33
CA GLY A 324 -0.63 6.48 -31.78
C GLY A 324 -0.59 6.50 -30.24
N LEU A 325 -1.09 7.58 -29.60
CA LEU A 325 -1.20 7.66 -28.15
C LEU A 325 -2.31 6.74 -27.63
N GLN A 326 -3.45 6.63 -28.33
CA GLN A 326 -4.49 5.67 -27.96
C GLN A 326 -3.96 4.23 -28.05
N ALA A 327 -3.21 3.89 -29.12
CA ALA A 327 -2.57 2.58 -29.26
C ALA A 327 -1.53 2.33 -28.15
N ALA A 328 -0.80 3.35 -27.71
CA ALA A 328 0.14 3.24 -26.59
C ALA A 328 -0.58 2.92 -25.26
N MET A 329 -1.73 3.53 -24.99
CA MET A 329 -2.57 3.20 -23.82
C MET A 329 -3.02 1.73 -23.86
N GLN A 330 -3.49 1.25 -25.02
CA GLN A 330 -3.87 -0.15 -25.20
C GLN A 330 -2.69 -1.11 -25.00
N THR A 331 -1.50 -0.74 -25.49
CA THR A 331 -0.26 -1.53 -25.27
C THR A 331 0.11 -1.57 -23.80
N GLY A 332 0.00 -0.43 -23.06
CA GLY A 332 0.20 -0.37 -21.62
C GLY A 332 -0.77 -1.27 -20.86
N ASN A 333 -2.05 -1.24 -21.22
CA ASN A 333 -3.05 -2.12 -20.59
C ASN A 333 -2.76 -3.61 -20.90
N ARG A 334 -2.35 -3.95 -22.13
CA ARG A 334 -1.95 -5.32 -22.49
C ARG A 334 -0.73 -5.79 -21.70
N TRP A 335 0.23 -4.91 -21.45
CA TRP A 335 1.36 -5.21 -20.58
C TRP A 335 0.89 -5.50 -19.14
N GLN A 336 -0.04 -4.72 -18.57
CA GLN A 336 -0.63 -5.00 -17.27
C GLN A 336 -1.36 -6.36 -17.25
N ASP A 337 -2.00 -6.79 -18.35
CA ASP A 337 -2.60 -8.12 -18.46
C ASP A 337 -1.55 -9.23 -18.40
N PHE A 338 -0.36 -9.04 -18.99
CA PHE A 338 0.73 -10.00 -18.84
C PHE A 338 1.24 -10.07 -17.40
N LEU A 339 1.36 -8.92 -16.72
CA LEU A 339 1.80 -8.87 -15.34
C LEU A 339 0.80 -9.59 -14.42
N THR A 340 -0.45 -9.17 -14.44
CA THR A 340 -1.50 -9.72 -13.56
C THR A 340 -1.82 -11.18 -13.86
N GLY A 341 -1.73 -11.61 -15.11
CA GLY A 341 -1.91 -13.01 -15.52
C GLY A 341 -0.79 -13.95 -15.05
N ASN A 342 0.32 -13.41 -14.55
CA ASN A 342 1.40 -14.19 -13.96
C ASN A 342 1.33 -14.28 -12.42
N PHE A 343 0.34 -13.67 -11.78
CA PHE A 343 0.14 -13.82 -10.34
C PHE A 343 -0.40 -15.22 -10.01
N ALA A 344 0.20 -15.86 -9.02
CA ALA A 344 -0.27 -17.15 -8.49
C ALA A 344 0.21 -17.30 -7.04
N THR A 345 -0.63 -17.86 -6.19
CA THR A 345 -0.29 -18.13 -4.78
C THR A 345 0.99 -18.97 -4.68
N GLY A 346 1.93 -18.54 -3.85
CA GLY A 346 3.21 -19.20 -3.63
C GLY A 346 4.28 -18.92 -4.69
N ARG A 347 3.95 -18.22 -5.79
CA ARG A 347 4.95 -17.79 -6.77
C ARG A 347 5.75 -16.63 -6.21
N SER A 348 7.07 -16.60 -6.43
CA SER A 348 7.92 -15.49 -5.99
C SER A 348 7.76 -14.25 -6.88
N GLY A 349 8.09 -13.07 -6.34
CA GLY A 349 8.13 -11.82 -7.12
C GLY A 349 9.08 -11.92 -8.31
N ASN A 350 10.27 -12.53 -8.12
CA ASN A 350 11.25 -12.76 -9.18
C ASN A 350 10.71 -13.64 -10.33
N ASP A 351 9.92 -14.68 -10.02
CA ASP A 351 9.32 -15.54 -11.05
C ASP A 351 8.20 -14.80 -11.81
N VAL A 352 7.37 -13.98 -11.12
CA VAL A 352 6.39 -13.10 -11.79
C VAL A 352 7.08 -12.12 -12.71
N LEU A 353 8.15 -11.45 -12.25
CA LEU A 353 8.94 -10.52 -13.06
C LEU A 353 9.48 -11.20 -14.32
N SER A 354 10.16 -12.33 -14.17
CA SER A 354 10.78 -13.07 -15.27
C SER A 354 9.76 -13.45 -16.34
N ARG A 355 8.62 -14.01 -15.92
CA ARG A 355 7.53 -14.44 -16.83
C ARG A 355 6.89 -13.24 -17.53
N THR A 356 6.65 -12.15 -16.81
CA THR A 356 6.05 -10.94 -17.36
C THR A 356 6.97 -10.33 -18.42
N ARG A 357 8.26 -10.20 -18.13
CA ARG A 357 9.24 -9.67 -19.08
C ARG A 357 9.35 -10.55 -20.33
N ALA A 358 9.38 -11.86 -20.17
CA ALA A 358 9.39 -12.79 -21.29
C ALA A 358 8.15 -12.65 -22.18
N ALA A 359 6.96 -12.49 -21.57
CA ALA A 359 5.72 -12.27 -22.31
C ALA A 359 5.72 -10.93 -23.06
N ALA A 360 6.16 -9.84 -22.42
CA ALA A 360 6.29 -8.53 -23.04
C ALA A 360 7.28 -8.55 -24.21
N GLN A 361 8.45 -9.14 -24.03
CA GLN A 361 9.47 -9.29 -25.07
C GLN A 361 8.92 -10.07 -26.28
N LYS A 362 8.25 -11.20 -26.05
CA LYS A 362 7.61 -11.99 -27.10
C LYS A 362 6.55 -11.20 -27.87
N ALA A 363 5.87 -10.28 -27.21
CA ALA A 363 4.87 -9.39 -27.80
C ALA A 363 5.48 -8.14 -28.47
N GLY A 364 6.80 -7.95 -28.43
CA GLY A 364 7.49 -6.76 -28.95
C GLY A 364 7.26 -5.49 -28.10
N ILE A 365 6.89 -5.65 -26.83
CA ILE A 365 6.62 -4.53 -25.92
C ILE A 365 7.88 -4.22 -25.10
N ASN A 366 8.39 -2.99 -25.23
CA ASN A 366 9.48 -2.49 -24.40
C ASN A 366 8.90 -2.03 -23.04
N ALA A 367 9.00 -2.91 -22.05
CA ALA A 367 8.36 -2.71 -20.75
C ALA A 367 9.35 -2.82 -19.58
N SER A 368 9.09 -2.03 -18.54
CA SER A 368 9.69 -2.16 -17.19
C SER A 368 8.61 -2.47 -16.16
N VAL A 369 8.94 -3.31 -15.19
CA VAL A 369 8.05 -3.74 -14.10
C VAL A 369 8.68 -3.35 -12.77
N TYR A 370 7.92 -2.71 -11.90
CA TYR A 370 8.37 -2.34 -10.55
C TYR A 370 7.22 -2.32 -9.53
N THR A 371 6.44 -3.39 -9.59
CA THR A 371 5.23 -3.65 -8.81
C THR A 371 5.56 -4.08 -7.38
N HIS A 372 4.82 -3.60 -6.41
CA HIS A 372 5.02 -3.85 -4.99
C HIS A 372 3.71 -4.03 -4.24
N ALA A 373 3.77 -4.54 -3.00
CA ALA A 373 2.60 -4.63 -2.13
C ALA A 373 2.18 -3.24 -1.62
N LEU A 374 0.89 -3.09 -1.40
CA LEU A 374 0.24 -1.94 -0.76
C LEU A 374 -0.51 -2.36 0.51
N GLY A 375 -0.66 -1.44 1.45
CA GLY A 375 -1.43 -1.73 2.65
C GLY A 375 -1.42 -0.57 3.62
N MET A 376 -0.95 -0.82 4.84
CA MET A 376 -0.79 0.20 5.87
C MET A 376 0.41 1.13 5.61
N PHE A 377 1.21 0.79 4.63
CA PHE A 377 2.27 1.60 4.03
C PHE A 377 2.07 1.64 2.52
N GLY A 378 2.52 2.69 1.85
CA GLY A 378 2.47 2.79 0.40
C GLY A 378 3.45 1.78 -0.24
N HIS A 379 4.73 1.85 0.06
CA HIS A 379 5.66 0.75 -0.20
C HIS A 379 5.56 -0.28 0.93
N ALA A 380 4.51 -1.10 0.93
CA ALA A 380 4.34 -2.13 1.95
C ALA A 380 5.32 -3.30 1.74
N PRO A 381 5.73 -3.99 2.82
CA PRO A 381 6.52 -5.20 2.68
C PRO A 381 5.68 -6.29 2.00
N GLY A 382 6.36 -7.13 1.24
CA GLY A 382 5.79 -8.18 0.42
C GLY A 382 6.70 -8.49 -0.75
N PRO A 383 6.29 -9.32 -1.73
CA PRO A 383 7.15 -9.66 -2.85
C PRO A 383 7.46 -8.42 -3.71
N THR A 384 8.74 -8.15 -3.90
CA THR A 384 9.23 -7.17 -4.89
C THR A 384 9.17 -7.80 -6.28
N ILE A 385 8.45 -7.18 -7.21
CA ILE A 385 8.30 -7.65 -8.60
C ILE A 385 9.01 -6.67 -9.53
N GLY A 386 10.32 -6.74 -9.58
CA GLY A 386 11.18 -5.77 -10.27
C GLY A 386 11.31 -4.45 -9.51
N MET A 387 12.26 -3.64 -9.95
CA MET A 387 12.50 -2.28 -9.47
C MET A 387 12.76 -1.38 -10.67
N TRP A 388 12.45 -0.10 -10.57
CA TRP A 388 12.62 0.82 -11.71
C TRP A 388 14.06 0.86 -12.24
N ASP A 389 15.05 0.66 -11.36
CA ASP A 389 16.50 0.64 -11.63
C ASP A 389 17.10 -0.79 -11.71
N ASN A 390 16.31 -1.83 -11.38
CA ASN A 390 16.72 -3.22 -11.48
C ASN A 390 15.61 -4.09 -12.07
N GLN A 391 15.79 -4.48 -13.33
CA GLN A 391 14.90 -5.39 -14.03
C GLN A 391 15.37 -6.86 -14.00
N GLY A 392 16.34 -7.15 -13.14
CA GLY A 392 16.79 -8.49 -12.76
C GLY A 392 16.18 -8.98 -11.45
N PRO A 393 16.55 -10.17 -10.98
CA PRO A 393 16.08 -10.68 -9.70
C PRO A 393 16.59 -9.84 -8.54
N THR A 394 15.71 -9.67 -7.53
CA THR A 394 16.02 -9.03 -6.25
C THR A 394 16.14 -10.12 -5.19
N ALA A 395 17.28 -10.20 -4.50
CA ALA A 395 17.49 -11.18 -3.45
C ALA A 395 16.54 -10.94 -2.27
N VAL A 396 16.14 -11.99 -1.59
CA VAL A 396 15.26 -12.04 -0.42
C VAL A 396 13.87 -11.47 -0.70
N GLN A 397 13.74 -10.17 -0.95
CA GLN A 397 12.43 -9.53 -1.16
C GLN A 397 11.75 -9.99 -2.46
N GLY A 398 12.51 -10.20 -3.52
CA GLY A 398 11.99 -10.77 -4.78
C GLY A 398 11.69 -12.26 -4.70
N ASP A 399 12.31 -12.99 -3.76
CA ASP A 399 12.06 -14.41 -3.51
C ASP A 399 10.84 -14.64 -2.60
N TRP A 400 10.31 -13.57 -1.97
CA TRP A 400 9.11 -13.66 -1.14
C TRP A 400 7.91 -14.12 -1.98
N PRO A 401 7.12 -15.09 -1.49
CA PRO A 401 5.99 -15.62 -2.25
C PRO A 401 4.76 -14.71 -2.19
N LEU A 402 3.96 -14.74 -3.26
CA LEU A 402 2.66 -14.08 -3.30
C LEU A 402 1.65 -14.84 -2.43
N TYR A 403 0.89 -14.09 -1.63
CA TYR A 403 -0.19 -14.61 -0.80
C TYR A 403 -1.53 -13.99 -1.18
N ALA A 404 -2.60 -14.75 -0.98
CA ALA A 404 -3.96 -14.23 -1.11
C ALA A 404 -4.26 -13.08 -0.15
N SER A 405 -5.23 -12.26 -0.51
CA SER A 405 -5.65 -11.07 0.25
C SER A 405 -4.55 -10.01 0.39
N THR A 406 -3.68 -9.91 -0.60
CA THR A 406 -2.66 -8.85 -0.69
C THR A 406 -3.06 -7.84 -1.77
N VAL A 407 -2.99 -6.55 -1.45
CA VAL A 407 -3.17 -5.47 -2.42
C VAL A 407 -1.81 -5.07 -2.97
N TYR A 408 -1.75 -4.81 -4.26
CA TYR A 408 -0.54 -4.42 -4.99
C TYR A 408 -0.76 -3.11 -5.74
N ALA A 409 0.28 -2.32 -5.88
CA ALA A 409 0.46 -1.37 -6.95
C ALA A 409 0.85 -2.16 -8.21
N ILE A 410 -0.07 -2.27 -9.18
CA ILE A 410 0.22 -2.88 -10.48
C ILE A 410 0.92 -1.84 -11.33
N GLU A 411 2.22 -1.72 -11.12
CA GLU A 411 3.05 -0.60 -11.52
C GLU A 411 4.14 -1.00 -12.53
N GLY A 412 4.37 -0.08 -13.45
CA GLY A 412 5.43 -0.16 -14.43
C GLY A 412 5.18 0.74 -15.63
N ASN A 413 5.95 0.57 -16.67
CA ASN A 413 5.80 1.39 -17.86
C ASN A 413 6.10 0.61 -19.15
N ILE A 414 5.62 1.17 -20.26
CA ILE A 414 6.04 0.78 -21.60
C ILE A 414 6.56 1.99 -22.37
N LYS A 415 7.45 1.79 -23.33
CA LYS A 415 7.84 2.80 -24.31
C LYS A 415 7.37 2.39 -25.68
N GLN A 416 6.67 3.30 -26.34
CA GLN A 416 6.15 3.09 -27.69
C GLN A 416 6.46 4.28 -28.59
N ALA A 417 6.91 3.98 -29.80
CA ALA A 417 7.11 4.97 -30.85
C ALA A 417 5.75 5.48 -31.34
N ILE A 418 5.57 6.81 -31.39
CA ILE A 418 4.34 7.47 -31.80
C ILE A 418 4.49 7.97 -33.25
N PRO A 419 3.73 7.42 -34.21
CA PRO A 419 3.85 7.80 -35.62
C PRO A 419 3.62 9.29 -35.86
N GLU A 420 2.63 9.89 -35.20
CA GLU A 420 2.30 11.32 -35.31
C GLU A 420 3.40 12.23 -34.76
N TRP A 421 4.32 11.65 -33.97
CA TRP A 421 5.50 12.36 -33.45
C TRP A 421 6.79 12.00 -34.19
N GLY A 422 6.65 11.50 -35.45
CA GLY A 422 7.80 11.11 -36.28
C GLY A 422 8.57 9.89 -35.73
N GLY A 423 7.91 9.04 -34.98
CA GLY A 423 8.52 7.86 -34.34
C GLY A 423 9.19 8.14 -33.00
N GLN A 424 9.04 9.34 -32.44
CA GLN A 424 9.50 9.63 -31.07
C GLN A 424 8.83 8.71 -30.06
N PHE A 425 9.62 8.22 -29.10
CA PHE A 425 9.09 7.39 -28.02
C PHE A 425 8.28 8.22 -27.00
N VAL A 426 7.14 7.66 -26.59
CA VAL A 426 6.39 8.07 -25.41
C VAL A 426 6.39 6.95 -24.40
N GLN A 427 6.64 7.27 -23.14
CA GLN A 427 6.55 6.36 -22.02
C GLN A 427 5.15 6.43 -21.40
N MET A 428 4.45 5.31 -21.43
CA MET A 428 3.19 5.12 -20.71
C MET A 428 3.50 4.56 -19.34
N LYS A 429 3.24 5.32 -18.30
CA LYS A 429 3.40 4.95 -16.89
C LYS A 429 2.01 4.72 -16.33
N LEU A 430 1.72 3.49 -15.96
CA LEU A 430 0.40 3.09 -15.45
C LEU A 430 0.56 2.37 -14.12
N GLU A 431 -0.23 2.80 -13.15
CA GLU A 431 -0.26 2.17 -11.85
C GLU A 431 -1.65 2.21 -11.25
N GLN A 432 -2.14 1.05 -10.86
CA GLN A 432 -3.43 0.96 -10.17
C GLN A 432 -3.36 -0.03 -9.02
N SER A 433 -3.99 0.36 -7.92
CA SER A 433 -4.16 -0.51 -6.75
C SER A 433 -5.09 -1.68 -7.08
N ALA A 434 -4.63 -2.91 -6.88
CA ALA A 434 -5.38 -4.12 -7.18
C ALA A 434 -5.20 -5.20 -6.11
N LEU A 435 -6.26 -5.96 -5.85
CA LEU A 435 -6.27 -7.10 -4.93
C LEU A 435 -5.85 -8.37 -5.67
N PHE A 436 -4.89 -9.10 -5.13
CA PHE A 436 -4.70 -10.50 -5.45
C PHE A 436 -5.50 -11.36 -4.45
N ASP A 437 -6.57 -12.01 -4.91
CA ASP A 437 -7.47 -12.82 -4.06
C ASP A 437 -6.94 -14.25 -3.80
N GLY A 438 -5.86 -14.62 -4.46
CA GLY A 438 -5.23 -15.94 -4.43
C GLY A 438 -5.34 -16.70 -5.76
N GLU A 439 -6.26 -16.29 -6.63
CA GLU A 439 -6.49 -16.86 -7.96
C GLU A 439 -6.26 -15.83 -9.07
N ARG A 440 -6.72 -14.61 -8.87
CA ARG A 440 -6.68 -13.52 -9.86
C ARG A 440 -6.42 -12.15 -9.22
N VAL A 441 -6.04 -11.20 -10.06
CA VAL A 441 -5.89 -9.79 -9.69
C VAL A 441 -7.16 -9.03 -10.05
N ILE A 442 -7.68 -8.24 -9.09
CA ILE A 442 -8.91 -7.45 -9.22
C ILE A 442 -8.57 -5.99 -8.97
N TYR A 443 -8.67 -5.14 -9.98
CA TYR A 443 -8.48 -3.70 -9.84
C TYR A 443 -9.56 -3.09 -8.95
N LEU A 444 -9.17 -2.41 -7.86
CA LEU A 444 -10.08 -1.98 -6.79
C LEU A 444 -11.05 -0.87 -7.21
N ALA A 445 -10.61 0.05 -8.07
CA ALA A 445 -11.47 1.11 -8.63
C ALA A 445 -11.37 1.15 -10.17
N GLY A 446 -11.16 -0.01 -10.79
CA GLY A 446 -10.85 -0.12 -12.21
C GLY A 446 -9.40 0.27 -12.53
N ARG A 447 -9.02 0.23 -13.81
CA ARG A 447 -7.73 0.70 -14.31
C ARG A 447 -7.94 1.80 -15.35
N GLN A 448 -6.89 2.59 -15.61
CA GLN A 448 -6.95 3.58 -16.65
C GLN A 448 -6.94 2.90 -18.04
N THR A 449 -8.01 3.09 -18.81
CA THR A 449 -8.14 2.58 -20.19
C THR A 449 -8.34 3.72 -21.20
N SER A 450 -8.53 4.93 -20.73
CA SER A 450 -8.71 6.14 -21.52
C SER A 450 -7.89 7.29 -20.94
N TRP A 451 -7.56 8.25 -21.76
CA TRP A 451 -6.82 9.43 -21.38
C TRP A 451 -7.68 10.42 -20.60
N HIS A 452 -7.11 11.07 -19.59
CA HIS A 452 -7.63 12.34 -19.11
C HIS A 452 -7.34 13.39 -20.17
N VAL A 453 -8.37 14.07 -20.64
CA VAL A 453 -8.24 15.07 -21.71
C VAL A 453 -8.50 16.45 -21.12
N VAL A 454 -7.48 17.31 -21.15
CA VAL A 454 -7.57 18.70 -20.67
C VAL A 454 -8.37 19.53 -21.67
N ARG A 455 -9.66 19.76 -21.39
CA ARG A 455 -10.59 20.52 -22.22
C ARG A 455 -11.24 21.65 -21.43
#